data_188ecef5d3d21d887320ba60137f8ec3
#
_entry.id   188ecef5d3d21d887320ba60137f8ec3
#
_cell.length_a   1.000
_cell.length_b   1.000
_cell.length_c   1.000
_cell.angle_alpha   90.00
_cell.angle_beta   90.00
_cell.angle_gamma   90.00
#
_symmetry.space_group_name_H-M   'P 1'
#
loop_
_entity.id
_entity.type
_entity.pdbx_description
1 polymer ?
#
loop_
_entity_poly.entity_id
_entity_poly.type
_entity_poly.pdbx_seq_one_letter_code
_entity_poly.pdbx_strand_id
1 'polypeptide(L)'
;EEEEKTLHELQLLTTKPFFYVANLDEEELENPGPQFQALEKHAAQQGKSVIPVSAKLEAELSEMDEEESREFQEEMGLQQTGLDQVILRGYELLNQITYFTAGAPEVRAWEIQNGTHASSAAGKIHTDFEKGFIRAEVYHYSDLIQLGSENAVKEAGKLRLEGREYMVQD
;
A
#
# COMPACT_ATOMS: atom_id res chain seq x y z
N GLU A 1 -28.32 -3.60 -3.93
CA GLU A 1 -27.84 -2.20 -3.95
C GLU A 1 -28.42 -1.34 -2.79
N GLU A 2 -29.75 -1.28 -2.62
CA GLU A 2 -30.38 -0.44 -1.57
C GLU A 2 -30.22 -1.07 -0.18
N GLU A 3 -30.35 -2.38 -0.07
CA GLU A 3 -30.09 -3.16 1.16
C GLU A 3 -28.60 -3.13 1.54
N GLU A 4 -27.68 -3.18 0.59
CA GLU A 4 -26.25 -3.05 0.83
C GLU A 4 -25.89 -1.65 1.36
N LYS A 5 -26.49 -0.60 0.80
CA LYS A 5 -26.33 0.77 1.35
C LYS A 5 -26.79 0.87 2.80
N THR A 6 -27.95 0.30 3.11
CA THR A 6 -28.49 0.30 4.47
C THR A 6 -27.56 -0.45 5.44
N LEU A 7 -27.03 -1.62 5.02
CA LEU A 7 -26.05 -2.37 5.79
C LEU A 7 -24.76 -1.58 6.02
N HIS A 8 -24.31 -0.85 5.00
CA HIS A 8 -23.10 -0.02 5.10
C HIS A 8 -23.29 1.17 6.05
N GLU A 9 -24.50 1.78 6.07
CA GLU A 9 -24.84 2.87 6.98
C GLU A 9 -24.85 2.43 8.46
N LEU A 10 -25.16 1.17 8.73
CA LEU A 10 -25.12 0.59 10.08
C LEU A 10 -23.70 0.40 10.62
N GLN A 11 -22.68 0.47 9.78
CA GLN A 11 -21.26 0.33 10.13
C GLN A 11 -20.93 -0.89 11.02
N LEU A 12 -21.63 -2.00 10.80
CA LEU A 12 -21.43 -3.22 11.58
C LEU A 12 -20.03 -3.77 11.37
N LEU A 13 -19.37 -4.23 12.44
CA LEU A 13 -18.06 -4.85 12.36
C LEU A 13 -18.05 -6.08 11.43
N THR A 14 -19.14 -6.85 11.44
CA THR A 14 -19.28 -8.06 10.62
C THR A 14 -19.41 -7.80 9.12
N THR A 15 -19.71 -6.56 8.71
CA THR A 15 -19.77 -6.15 7.29
C THR A 15 -18.45 -5.56 6.79
N LYS A 16 -17.52 -5.26 7.70
CA LYS A 16 -16.22 -4.70 7.32
C LYS A 16 -15.31 -5.78 6.73
N PRO A 17 -14.55 -5.46 5.69
CA PRO A 17 -13.51 -6.36 5.19
C PRO A 17 -12.44 -6.55 6.28
N PHE A 18 -11.87 -7.75 6.34
CA PHE A 18 -10.82 -8.07 7.31
C PHE A 18 -9.88 -9.13 6.77
N PHE A 19 -8.73 -9.24 7.38
CA PHE A 19 -7.77 -10.33 7.25
C PHE A 19 -7.31 -10.76 8.64
N TYR A 20 -6.65 -11.91 8.73
CA TYR A 20 -6.09 -12.41 9.97
C TYR A 20 -4.61 -12.01 10.11
N VAL A 21 -4.20 -11.67 11.31
CA VAL A 21 -2.79 -11.56 11.69
C VAL A 21 -2.50 -12.65 12.70
N ALA A 22 -1.57 -13.55 12.37
CA ALA A 22 -1.13 -14.60 13.26
C ALA A 22 0.16 -14.15 13.94
N ASN A 23 0.10 -13.92 15.25
CA ASN A 23 1.31 -13.65 16.03
C ASN A 23 1.99 -14.97 16.35
N LEU A 24 3.18 -15.17 15.79
CA LEU A 24 3.99 -16.37 15.87
C LEU A 24 5.30 -16.08 16.58
N ASP A 25 5.93 -17.12 17.13
CA ASP A 25 7.32 -17.03 17.56
C ASP A 25 8.26 -17.06 16.34
N GLU A 26 9.50 -16.60 16.50
CA GLU A 26 10.49 -16.52 15.42
C GLU A 26 10.72 -17.87 14.71
N GLU A 27 10.82 -18.96 15.48
CA GLU A 27 10.96 -20.31 14.94
C GLU A 27 9.75 -20.74 14.09
N GLU A 28 8.55 -20.28 14.47
CA GLU A 28 7.30 -20.57 13.77
C GLU A 28 7.12 -19.73 12.49
N LEU A 29 7.81 -18.60 12.35
CA LEU A 29 7.83 -17.85 11.08
C LEU A 29 8.50 -18.66 9.98
N GLU A 30 9.62 -19.35 10.28
CA GLU A 30 10.31 -20.20 9.32
C GLU A 30 9.60 -21.55 9.11
N ASN A 31 9.08 -22.14 10.20
CA ASN A 31 8.46 -23.46 10.21
C ASN A 31 7.08 -23.42 10.86
N PRO A 32 6.04 -22.95 10.14
CA PRO A 32 4.71 -22.77 10.69
C PRO A 32 4.11 -24.06 11.24
N GLY A 33 3.70 -24.01 12.51
CA GLY A 33 3.11 -25.13 13.23
C GLY A 33 1.70 -25.48 12.75
N PRO A 34 1.13 -26.61 13.27
CA PRO A 34 -0.20 -27.09 12.86
C PRO A 34 -1.32 -26.10 13.17
N GLN A 35 -1.15 -25.24 14.16
CA GLN A 35 -2.13 -24.21 14.52
C GLN A 35 -2.23 -23.14 13.43
N PHE A 36 -1.08 -22.68 12.91
CA PHE A 36 -1.04 -21.72 11.81
C PHE A 36 -1.65 -22.33 10.54
N GLN A 37 -1.30 -23.56 10.19
CA GLN A 37 -1.89 -24.28 9.04
C GLN A 37 -3.41 -24.44 9.15
N ALA A 38 -3.92 -24.68 10.38
CA ALA A 38 -5.37 -24.74 10.61
C ALA A 38 -6.03 -23.37 10.40
N LEU A 39 -5.39 -22.27 10.83
CA LEU A 39 -5.86 -20.92 10.62
C LEU A 39 -5.85 -20.54 9.12
N GLU A 40 -4.78 -20.86 8.39
CA GLU A 40 -4.71 -20.63 6.94
C GLU A 40 -5.86 -21.35 6.20
N LYS A 41 -6.09 -22.61 6.54
CA LYS A 41 -7.20 -23.39 5.96
C LYS A 41 -8.55 -22.77 6.26
N HIS A 42 -8.76 -22.31 7.49
CA HIS A 42 -9.99 -21.63 7.88
C HIS A 42 -10.18 -20.30 7.14
N ALA A 43 -9.15 -19.49 7.07
CA ALA A 43 -9.17 -18.22 6.35
C ALA A 43 -9.44 -18.42 4.86
N ALA A 44 -8.77 -19.38 4.24
CA ALA A 44 -8.98 -19.73 2.82
C ALA A 44 -10.44 -20.13 2.51
N GLN A 45 -11.11 -20.86 3.41
CA GLN A 45 -12.53 -21.21 3.27
C GLN A 45 -13.45 -19.97 3.27
N GLN A 46 -13.01 -18.89 3.89
CA GLN A 46 -13.72 -17.61 3.95
C GLN A 46 -13.27 -16.62 2.87
N GLY A 47 -12.33 -17.00 2.00
CA GLY A 47 -11.72 -16.09 1.03
C GLY A 47 -10.89 -14.97 1.68
N LYS A 48 -10.32 -15.25 2.88
CA LYS A 48 -9.50 -14.31 3.65
C LYS A 48 -8.05 -14.73 3.61
N SER A 49 -7.16 -13.78 3.86
CA SER A 49 -5.72 -14.03 4.01
C SER A 49 -5.30 -14.04 5.47
N VAL A 50 -4.17 -14.68 5.73
CA VAL A 50 -3.47 -14.67 7.01
C VAL A 50 -2.09 -14.09 6.79
N ILE A 51 -1.66 -13.19 7.65
CA ILE A 51 -0.32 -12.63 7.66
C ILE A 51 0.37 -13.14 8.92
N PRO A 52 1.48 -13.89 8.76
CA PRO A 52 2.31 -14.27 9.90
C PRO A 52 3.15 -13.07 10.34
N VAL A 53 3.18 -12.79 11.62
CA VAL A 53 3.95 -11.69 12.23
C VAL A 53 4.54 -12.19 13.54
N SER A 54 5.78 -11.85 13.83
CA SER A 54 6.30 -11.95 15.19
C SER A 54 6.34 -10.57 15.83
N ALA A 55 5.40 -10.30 16.73
CA ALA A 55 5.34 -9.02 17.42
C ALA A 55 6.61 -8.72 18.25
N LYS A 56 7.30 -9.78 18.71
CA LYS A 56 8.59 -9.64 19.39
C LYS A 56 9.66 -9.15 18.42
N LEU A 57 9.78 -9.77 17.26
CA LEU A 57 10.74 -9.40 16.23
C LEU A 57 10.47 -7.97 15.71
N GLU A 58 9.21 -7.61 15.49
CA GLU A 58 8.83 -6.25 15.08
C GLU A 58 9.23 -5.20 16.14
N ALA A 59 9.07 -5.54 17.43
CA ALA A 59 9.51 -4.66 18.51
C ALA A 59 11.03 -4.48 18.52
N GLU A 60 11.81 -5.55 18.35
CA GLU A 60 13.27 -5.50 18.26
C GLU A 60 13.73 -4.66 17.05
N LEU A 61 13.13 -4.88 15.86
CA LEU A 61 13.42 -4.09 14.66
C LEU A 61 13.11 -2.60 14.84
N SER A 62 12.06 -2.26 15.59
CA SER A 62 11.67 -0.87 15.85
C SER A 62 12.64 -0.10 16.76
N GLU A 63 13.47 -0.79 17.53
CA GLU A 63 14.49 -0.21 18.39
C GLU A 63 15.84 0.00 17.68
N MET A 64 16.02 -0.62 16.51
CA MET A 64 17.21 -0.51 15.66
C MET A 64 17.16 0.74 14.79
N ASP A 65 18.32 1.24 14.37
CA ASP A 65 18.36 2.21 13.29
C ASP A 65 18.12 1.56 11.92
N GLU A 66 17.96 2.38 10.86
CA GLU A 66 17.61 1.88 9.53
C GLU A 66 18.67 0.93 8.93
N GLU A 67 19.95 1.15 9.22
CA GLU A 67 21.05 0.35 8.71
C GLU A 67 21.12 -0.99 9.43
N GLU A 68 21.07 -0.97 10.75
CA GLU A 68 21.02 -2.16 11.60
C GLU A 68 19.78 -3.02 11.29
N SER A 69 18.62 -2.40 11.19
CA SER A 69 17.36 -3.10 10.86
C SER A 69 17.43 -3.80 9.50
N ARG A 70 18.02 -3.15 8.48
CA ARG A 70 18.19 -3.75 7.16
C ARG A 70 19.16 -4.93 7.18
N GLU A 71 20.33 -4.78 7.84
CA GLU A 71 21.31 -5.86 7.97
C GLU A 71 20.71 -7.06 8.70
N PHE A 72 19.96 -6.82 9.77
CA PHE A 72 19.27 -7.88 10.52
C PHE A 72 18.21 -8.60 9.66
N GLN A 73 17.42 -7.87 8.89
CA GLN A 73 16.44 -8.46 7.96
C GLN A 73 17.12 -9.31 6.89
N GLU A 74 18.25 -8.85 6.33
CA GLU A 74 19.03 -9.61 5.34
C GLU A 74 19.60 -10.90 5.96
N GLU A 75 20.11 -10.85 7.19
CA GLU A 75 20.63 -12.01 7.92
C GLU A 75 19.54 -13.06 8.20
N MET A 76 18.33 -12.60 8.54
CA MET A 76 17.15 -13.45 8.76
C MET A 76 16.48 -13.89 7.45
N GLY A 77 16.95 -13.43 6.29
CA GLY A 77 16.34 -13.75 5.00
C GLY A 77 14.95 -13.15 4.77
N LEU A 78 14.59 -12.12 5.54
CA LEU A 78 13.31 -11.44 5.46
C LEU A 78 13.35 -10.40 4.31
N GLN A 79 12.48 -10.55 3.33
CA GLN A 79 12.33 -9.56 2.26
C GLN A 79 11.50 -8.34 2.69
N GLN A 80 10.60 -8.55 3.64
CA GLN A 80 9.70 -7.54 4.20
C GLN A 80 9.42 -7.88 5.66
N THR A 81 9.23 -6.86 6.49
CA THR A 81 8.79 -7.04 7.87
C THR A 81 7.32 -7.50 7.92
N GLY A 82 6.90 -8.07 9.03
CA GLY A 82 5.49 -8.39 9.24
C GLY A 82 4.62 -7.14 9.26
N LEU A 83 5.15 -6.03 9.78
CA LEU A 83 4.48 -4.73 9.77
C LEU A 83 4.24 -4.22 8.34
N ASP A 84 5.26 -4.29 7.47
CA ASP A 84 5.11 -3.90 6.06
C ASP A 84 4.03 -4.72 5.37
N GLN A 85 4.00 -6.03 5.60
CA GLN A 85 2.98 -6.92 5.05
C GLN A 85 1.57 -6.55 5.53
N VAL A 86 1.40 -6.22 6.82
CA VAL A 86 0.12 -5.76 7.38
C VAL A 86 -0.33 -4.45 6.73
N ILE A 87 0.59 -3.49 6.56
CA ILE A 87 0.31 -2.21 5.91
C ILE A 87 -0.13 -2.43 4.45
N LEU A 88 0.66 -3.14 3.66
CA LEU A 88 0.35 -3.43 2.26
C LEU A 88 -0.99 -4.15 2.11
N ARG A 89 -1.24 -5.13 2.97
CA ARG A 89 -2.52 -5.85 2.95
C ARG A 89 -3.70 -4.97 3.36
N GLY A 90 -3.47 -4.01 4.25
CA GLY A 90 -4.47 -2.97 4.60
C GLY A 90 -4.86 -2.12 3.39
N TYR A 91 -3.88 -1.64 2.63
CA TYR A 91 -4.10 -0.90 1.38
C TYR A 91 -4.89 -1.72 0.35
N GLU A 92 -4.47 -2.96 0.11
CA GLU A 92 -5.18 -3.87 -0.80
C GLU A 92 -6.63 -4.12 -0.36
N LEU A 93 -6.83 -4.39 0.94
CA LEU A 93 -8.15 -4.67 1.50
C LEU A 93 -9.10 -3.48 1.37
N LEU A 94 -8.57 -2.26 1.50
CA LEU A 94 -9.29 -1.01 1.34
C LEU A 94 -9.37 -0.55 -0.12
N ASN A 95 -8.77 -1.32 -1.05
CA ASN A 95 -8.66 -0.98 -2.47
C ASN A 95 -8.06 0.41 -2.69
N GLN A 96 -7.04 0.74 -1.89
CA GLN A 96 -6.31 2.00 -1.97
C GLN A 96 -5.00 1.84 -2.74
N ILE A 97 -4.63 2.88 -3.44
CA ILE A 97 -3.35 3.04 -4.12
C ILE A 97 -2.70 4.36 -3.71
N THR A 98 -1.39 4.45 -3.92
CA THR A 98 -0.61 5.64 -3.59
C THR A 98 -0.05 6.28 -4.87
N TYR A 99 -0.16 7.60 -4.99
CA TYR A 99 0.59 8.35 -5.98
C TYR A 99 1.42 9.45 -5.31
N PHE A 100 2.49 9.84 -5.97
CA PHE A 100 3.38 10.89 -5.48
C PHE A 100 3.17 12.19 -6.25
N THR A 101 3.28 13.30 -5.55
CA THR A 101 3.52 14.60 -6.18
C THR A 101 4.96 15.02 -5.89
N ALA A 102 5.68 15.42 -6.93
CA ALA A 102 7.02 15.96 -6.82
C ALA A 102 7.03 17.40 -7.32
N GLY A 103 7.57 18.29 -6.52
CA GLY A 103 7.72 19.70 -6.84
C GLY A 103 8.84 20.35 -6.03
N ALA A 104 9.28 21.53 -6.43
CA ALA A 104 10.38 22.22 -5.75
C ALA A 104 10.19 22.42 -4.22
N PRO A 105 8.96 22.66 -3.71
CA PRO A 105 8.77 22.84 -2.27
C PRO A 105 8.71 21.52 -1.50
N GLU A 106 8.13 20.46 -2.08
CA GLU A 106 7.96 19.18 -1.38
C GLU A 106 7.74 18.00 -2.33
N VAL A 107 8.03 16.80 -1.83
CA VAL A 107 7.59 15.54 -2.39
C VAL A 107 6.61 14.92 -1.39
N ARG A 108 5.44 14.48 -1.87
CA ARG A 108 4.40 13.95 -0.98
C ARG A 108 3.67 12.76 -1.58
N ALA A 109 3.39 11.76 -0.74
CA ALA A 109 2.53 10.63 -1.06
C ALA A 109 1.07 10.97 -0.75
N TRP A 110 0.16 10.51 -1.61
CA TRP A 110 -1.28 10.71 -1.51
C TRP A 110 -2.02 9.39 -1.71
N GLU A 111 -2.93 9.10 -0.81
CA GLU A 111 -3.76 7.91 -0.85
C GLU A 111 -5.09 8.19 -1.56
N ILE A 112 -5.44 7.33 -2.51
CA ILE A 112 -6.71 7.39 -3.25
C ILE A 112 -7.29 6.00 -3.45
N GLN A 113 -8.57 5.94 -3.77
CA GLN A 113 -9.19 4.68 -4.18
C GLN A 113 -8.67 4.26 -5.55
N ASN A 114 -8.40 2.98 -5.72
CA ASN A 114 -8.06 2.42 -7.02
C ASN A 114 -9.19 2.72 -8.03
N GLY A 115 -8.82 3.14 -9.25
CA GLY A 115 -9.77 3.60 -10.25
C GLY A 115 -10.15 5.09 -10.16
N THR A 116 -9.51 5.85 -9.25
CA THR A 116 -9.72 7.30 -9.17
C THR A 116 -9.13 7.99 -10.40
N HIS A 117 -9.91 8.90 -11.00
CA HIS A 117 -9.46 9.73 -12.12
C HIS A 117 -8.52 10.86 -11.65
N ALA A 118 -7.61 11.28 -12.54
CA ALA A 118 -6.59 12.30 -12.26
C ALA A 118 -7.17 13.61 -11.73
N SER A 119 -8.33 14.05 -12.23
CA SER A 119 -8.99 15.26 -11.74
C SER A 119 -9.42 15.12 -10.27
N SER A 120 -10.00 13.98 -9.89
CA SER A 120 -10.41 13.71 -8.51
C SER A 120 -9.22 13.46 -7.59
N ALA A 121 -8.17 12.81 -8.10
CA ALA A 121 -6.90 12.69 -7.38
C ALA A 121 -6.29 14.06 -7.08
N ALA A 122 -6.26 14.99 -8.04
CA ALA A 122 -5.84 16.36 -7.81
C ALA A 122 -6.70 17.08 -6.74
N GLY A 123 -7.97 16.71 -6.61
CA GLY A 123 -8.87 17.17 -5.56
C GLY A 123 -8.43 16.80 -4.15
N LYS A 124 -7.72 15.68 -3.98
CA LYS A 124 -7.10 15.29 -2.70
C LYS A 124 -6.03 16.28 -2.24
N ILE A 125 -5.32 16.89 -3.18
CA ILE A 125 -4.31 17.90 -2.88
C ILE A 125 -5.00 19.22 -2.49
N HIS A 126 -5.92 19.68 -3.33
CA HIS A 126 -6.74 20.87 -3.08
C HIS A 126 -7.97 20.89 -4.00
N THR A 127 -9.10 21.33 -3.47
CA THR A 127 -10.37 21.40 -4.22
C THR A 127 -10.30 22.26 -5.48
N ASP A 128 -9.47 23.29 -5.51
CA ASP A 128 -9.28 24.15 -6.69
C ASP A 128 -8.53 23.41 -7.81
N PHE A 129 -7.67 22.46 -7.47
CA PHE A 129 -6.99 21.62 -8.46
C PHE A 129 -7.96 20.67 -9.17
N GLU A 130 -8.96 20.16 -8.48
CA GLU A 130 -10.02 19.36 -9.10
C GLU A 130 -10.83 20.16 -10.11
N LYS A 131 -11.28 21.37 -9.70
CA LYS A 131 -12.11 22.26 -10.53
C LYS A 131 -11.33 22.77 -11.74
N GLY A 132 -10.09 23.20 -11.51
CA GLY A 132 -9.19 23.77 -12.51
C GLY A 132 -8.36 22.76 -13.28
N PHE A 133 -8.55 21.46 -13.05
CA PHE A 133 -7.72 20.42 -13.67
C PHE A 133 -7.84 20.45 -15.19
N ILE A 134 -6.72 20.52 -15.87
CA ILE A 134 -6.62 20.45 -17.33
C ILE A 134 -5.88 19.16 -17.72
N ARG A 135 -4.66 19.01 -17.22
CA ARG A 135 -3.77 17.85 -17.46
C ARG A 135 -2.72 17.76 -16.37
N ALA A 136 -2.14 16.55 -16.23
CA ALA A 136 -0.98 16.30 -15.38
C ALA A 136 0.17 15.74 -16.21
N GLU A 137 1.39 16.05 -15.80
CA GLU A 137 2.60 15.35 -16.23
C GLU A 137 2.80 14.15 -15.32
N VAL A 138 2.86 12.95 -15.92
CA VAL A 138 2.88 11.67 -15.18
C VAL A 138 4.03 10.80 -15.68
N TYR A 139 4.75 10.21 -14.75
CA TYR A 139 5.79 9.22 -15.02
C TYR A 139 5.80 8.17 -13.90
N HIS A 140 6.37 7.01 -14.17
CA HIS A 140 6.49 5.96 -13.14
C HIS A 140 7.62 6.27 -12.18
N TYR A 141 7.41 5.93 -10.90
CA TYR A 141 8.43 6.05 -9.86
C TYR A 141 9.73 5.33 -10.24
N SER A 142 9.62 4.09 -10.77
CA SER A 142 10.75 3.30 -11.21
C SER A 142 11.59 3.99 -12.31
N ASP A 143 10.94 4.71 -13.24
CA ASP A 143 11.63 5.47 -14.29
C ASP A 143 12.43 6.64 -13.67
N LEU A 144 11.87 7.32 -12.66
CA LEU A 144 12.57 8.40 -11.96
C LEU A 144 13.81 7.87 -11.21
N ILE A 145 13.66 6.77 -10.49
CA ILE A 145 14.80 6.17 -9.74
C ILE A 145 15.89 5.70 -10.70
N GLN A 146 15.52 5.06 -11.80
CA GLN A 146 16.49 4.55 -12.78
C GLN A 146 17.24 5.68 -13.52
N LEU A 147 16.56 6.77 -13.87
CA LEU A 147 17.10 7.86 -14.66
C LEU A 147 17.65 9.01 -13.81
N GLY A 148 17.34 9.06 -12.52
CA GLY A 148 17.90 9.96 -11.52
C GLY A 148 17.36 11.39 -11.53
N SER A 149 16.55 11.80 -12.52
CA SER A 149 15.94 13.14 -12.55
C SER A 149 14.73 13.22 -13.49
N GLU A 150 13.81 14.17 -13.22
CA GLU A 150 12.65 14.45 -14.08
C GLU A 150 13.08 14.86 -15.50
N ASN A 151 14.16 15.62 -15.64
CA ASN A 151 14.68 15.99 -16.95
C ASN A 151 15.11 14.77 -17.76
N ALA A 152 15.81 13.83 -17.13
CA ALA A 152 16.22 12.59 -17.79
C ALA A 152 15.01 11.71 -18.15
N VAL A 153 13.98 11.66 -17.31
CA VAL A 153 12.70 10.99 -17.63
C VAL A 153 12.04 11.60 -18.87
N LYS A 154 12.01 12.93 -18.94
CA LYS A 154 11.47 13.66 -20.10
C LYS A 154 12.28 13.43 -21.38
N GLU A 155 13.60 13.49 -21.32
CA GLU A 155 14.50 13.22 -22.46
C GLU A 155 14.39 11.76 -22.93
N ALA A 156 14.16 10.83 -22.02
CA ALA A 156 13.91 9.43 -22.34
C ALA A 156 12.49 9.16 -22.92
N GLY A 157 11.64 10.19 -23.03
CA GLY A 157 10.27 10.07 -23.54
C GLY A 157 9.32 9.30 -22.62
N LYS A 158 9.64 9.20 -21.33
CA LYS A 158 8.85 8.48 -20.33
C LYS A 158 7.82 9.36 -19.63
N LEU A 159 7.92 10.68 -19.76
CA LEU A 159 6.94 11.62 -19.24
C LEU A 159 5.73 11.66 -20.18
N ARG A 160 4.55 11.44 -19.61
CA ARG A 160 3.26 11.44 -20.31
C ARG A 160 2.43 12.66 -19.89
N LEU A 161 1.60 13.13 -20.80
CA LEU A 161 0.60 14.17 -20.52
C LEU A 161 -0.77 13.51 -20.47
N GLU A 162 -1.36 13.49 -19.28
CA GLU A 162 -2.63 12.79 -19.02
C GLU A 162 -3.75 13.79 -18.70
N GLY A 163 -4.92 13.53 -19.26
CA GLY A 163 -6.11 14.37 -19.10
C GLY A 163 -6.96 13.96 -17.88
N ARG A 164 -8.13 14.58 -17.76
CA ARG A 164 -9.06 14.42 -16.61
C ARG A 164 -9.47 12.97 -16.34
N GLU A 165 -9.67 12.19 -17.40
CA GLU A 165 -10.19 10.81 -17.37
C GLU A 165 -9.09 9.75 -17.18
N TYR A 166 -7.83 10.18 -17.06
CA TYR A 166 -6.76 9.24 -16.77
C TYR A 166 -6.98 8.60 -15.39
N MET A 167 -7.01 7.27 -15.34
CA MET A 167 -7.05 6.52 -14.09
C MET A 167 -5.64 6.46 -13.50
N VAL A 168 -5.48 7.02 -12.31
CA VAL A 168 -4.21 7.00 -11.59
C VAL A 168 -3.83 5.56 -11.26
N GLN A 169 -2.57 5.22 -11.43
CA GLN A 169 -1.98 3.91 -11.14
C GLN A 169 -1.03 4.03 -9.96
N ASP A 170 -0.86 2.90 -9.26
CA ASP A 170 0.07 2.75 -8.14
C ASP A 170 1.51 2.72 -8.63
#